data_fa25086c9b598f31e9924cd9099a9d1b
#
_entry.id   fa25086c9b598f31e9924cd9099a9d1b
#
_cell.length_a   1.000
_cell.length_b   1.000
_cell.length_c   1.000
_cell.angle_alpha   90.00
_cell.angle_beta   90.00
_cell.angle_gamma   90.00
#
_symmetry.space_group_name_H-M   'P 1'
#
loop_
_entity.id
_entity.type
_entity.pdbx_description
1 polymer ?
#
loop_
_entity_poly.entity_id
_entity_poly.type
_entity_poly.pdbx_seq_one_letter_code
_entity_poly.pdbx_strand_id
1 'polypeptide(L)'
;MSPLLPTPVTPAGAPDCLMRWGSGPVHLFALHGWGGSHETFAPLAQHLDTRFTLWAPDMPGYGASAPLEHWERTAYLRRIEALLELLPDAPLHLLGNCSGAIAGLAAMQQQPSRFERLVLVDPFAFMPWYLKIFLVPLVGRLLFWSTFANPLGRWFTNLSLASKREADTDLTASFAAVPPATAWNTLRILDEIGSVAPFAVYTQPALILRGGKTFAAIHASLHRWRAIWPSVNIVEVPRTGHLPLTEAPDEVARQLAAFLLPAEEAGG
;
A
#
# COMPACT_ATOMS: atom_id res chain seq x y z
N MET A 1 -14.53 5.57 21.00
CA MET A 1 -13.13 5.08 21.24
C MET A 1 -12.19 6.23 21.02
N SER A 2 -11.12 6.37 21.83
CA SER A 2 -10.09 7.38 21.53
C SER A 2 -9.27 6.95 20.32
N PRO A 3 -8.97 7.87 19.38
CA PRO A 3 -8.20 7.53 18.19
C PRO A 3 -6.79 7.07 18.58
N LEU A 4 -6.26 6.09 17.87
CA LEU A 4 -4.87 5.66 18.03
C LEU A 4 -3.94 6.78 17.52
N LEU A 5 -3.03 7.24 18.37
CA LEU A 5 -2.06 8.27 18.00
C LEU A 5 -0.78 7.64 17.43
N PRO A 6 -0.16 8.25 16.41
CA PRO A 6 1.10 7.77 15.86
C PRO A 6 2.25 8.00 16.83
N THR A 7 3.13 7.02 16.94
CA THR A 7 4.36 7.07 17.72
C THR A 7 5.53 6.69 16.83
N PRO A 8 6.59 7.49 16.73
CA PRO A 8 7.78 7.11 15.98
C PRO A 8 8.49 5.93 16.67
N VAL A 9 8.89 4.95 15.86
CA VAL A 9 9.66 3.76 16.30
C VAL A 9 11.14 3.97 16.03
N THR A 10 11.46 4.50 14.87
CA THR A 10 12.83 4.87 14.50
C THR A 10 13.21 6.21 15.12
N PRO A 11 14.44 6.37 15.60
CA PRO A 11 14.90 7.65 16.16
C PRO A 11 14.92 8.76 15.10
N ALA A 12 14.81 10.00 15.55
CA ALA A 12 14.94 11.15 14.66
C ALA A 12 16.32 11.14 13.97
N GLY A 13 16.31 11.36 12.65
CA GLY A 13 17.51 11.32 11.83
C GLY A 13 17.94 9.92 11.36
N ALA A 14 17.22 8.86 11.74
CA ALA A 14 17.42 7.56 11.13
C ALA A 14 17.11 7.60 9.61
N PRO A 15 17.78 6.76 8.80
CA PRO A 15 17.53 6.74 7.35
C PRO A 15 16.13 6.24 7.01
N ASP A 16 15.47 5.54 7.91
CA ASP A 16 14.13 4.99 7.75
C ASP A 16 13.17 5.57 8.78
N CYS A 17 11.97 5.89 8.34
CA CYS A 17 10.87 6.26 9.20
C CYS A 17 9.90 5.08 9.35
N LEU A 18 9.67 4.64 10.57
CA LEU A 18 8.67 3.68 10.95
C LEU A 18 7.75 4.28 12.01
N MET A 19 6.46 4.35 11.72
CA MET A 19 5.45 4.82 12.65
C MET A 19 4.61 3.67 13.18
N ARG A 20 4.16 3.79 14.43
CA ARG A 20 3.29 2.82 15.08
C ARG A 20 2.02 3.50 15.59
N TRP A 21 0.86 2.89 15.35
CA TRP A 21 -0.42 3.22 15.98
C TRP A 21 -0.89 2.04 16.83
N GLY A 22 -1.28 2.32 18.06
CA GLY A 22 -1.78 1.30 18.98
C GLY A 22 -0.70 0.44 19.61
N SER A 23 -1.14 -0.52 20.44
CA SER A 23 -0.29 -1.43 21.21
C SER A 23 -0.96 -2.79 21.45
N GLY A 24 -1.95 -3.14 20.65
CA GLY A 24 -2.67 -4.42 20.73
C GLY A 24 -1.86 -5.60 20.18
N PRO A 25 -2.32 -6.83 20.45
CA PRO A 25 -1.60 -8.05 20.09
C PRO A 25 -1.68 -8.42 18.60
N VAL A 26 -2.57 -7.81 17.81
CA VAL A 26 -2.72 -8.09 16.38
C VAL A 26 -1.88 -7.09 15.60
N HIS A 27 -0.75 -7.56 15.07
CA HIS A 27 0.25 -6.71 14.41
C HIS A 27 0.05 -6.65 12.90
N LEU A 28 -0.18 -5.44 12.38
CA LEU A 28 -0.30 -5.13 10.96
C LEU A 28 0.98 -4.46 10.47
N PHE A 29 1.69 -5.06 9.51
CA PHE A 29 2.75 -4.40 8.76
C PHE A 29 2.13 -3.75 7.53
N ALA A 30 2.06 -2.42 7.52
CA ALA A 30 1.25 -1.66 6.57
C ALA A 30 2.12 -0.88 5.58
N LEU A 31 2.08 -1.24 4.30
CA LEU A 31 2.86 -0.62 3.24
C LEU A 31 1.98 0.26 2.34
N HIS A 32 2.33 1.53 2.26
CA HIS A 32 1.59 2.53 1.49
C HIS A 32 1.77 2.36 -0.03
N GLY A 33 0.83 2.93 -0.79
CA GLY A 33 0.87 2.95 -2.25
C GLY A 33 1.88 3.95 -2.84
N TRP A 34 2.00 3.91 -4.15
CA TRP A 34 2.82 4.84 -4.92
C TRP A 34 2.39 6.29 -4.71
N GLY A 35 3.32 7.12 -4.31
CA GLY A 35 3.06 8.51 -3.91
C GLY A 35 2.68 8.70 -2.44
N GLY A 36 2.37 7.64 -1.68
CA GLY A 36 1.94 7.73 -0.30
C GLY A 36 3.07 7.86 0.73
N SER A 37 2.70 7.76 2.00
CA SER A 37 3.56 7.68 3.18
C SER A 37 2.81 6.91 4.27
N HIS A 38 3.38 6.80 5.48
CA HIS A 38 2.67 6.25 6.64
C HIS A 38 1.32 6.96 6.88
N GLU A 39 1.20 8.23 6.54
CA GLU A 39 -0.04 9.02 6.66
C GLU A 39 -1.23 8.43 5.87
N THR A 40 -0.98 7.60 4.86
CA THR A 40 -2.01 6.85 4.14
C THR A 40 -2.91 6.04 5.09
N PHE A 41 -2.37 5.61 6.22
CA PHE A 41 -3.07 4.77 7.18
C PHE A 41 -3.68 5.54 8.35
N ALA A 42 -3.42 6.85 8.47
CA ALA A 42 -3.95 7.67 9.56
C ALA A 42 -5.50 7.67 9.65
N PRO A 43 -6.26 7.75 8.53
CA PRO A 43 -7.71 7.63 8.60
C PRO A 43 -8.16 6.26 9.12
N LEU A 44 -7.54 5.17 8.63
CA LEU A 44 -7.85 3.82 9.11
C LEU A 44 -7.55 3.65 10.60
N ALA A 45 -6.42 4.17 11.08
CA ALA A 45 -6.00 4.04 12.48
C ALA A 45 -7.00 4.67 13.47
N GLN A 46 -7.80 5.65 13.04
CA GLN A 46 -8.86 6.25 13.86
C GLN A 46 -10.06 5.32 14.07
N HIS A 47 -10.22 4.29 13.24
CA HIS A 47 -11.31 3.32 13.27
C HIS A 47 -10.89 1.92 13.74
N LEU A 48 -9.58 1.67 13.88
CA LEU A 48 -9.08 0.43 14.47
C LEU A 48 -9.26 0.45 15.99
N ASP A 49 -9.65 -0.69 16.53
CA ASP A 49 -9.75 -0.83 17.98
C ASP A 49 -8.40 -1.13 18.66
N THR A 50 -8.40 -1.19 20.00
CA THR A 50 -7.19 -1.36 20.82
C THR A 50 -6.51 -2.73 20.65
N ARG A 51 -7.14 -3.70 20.00
CA ARG A 51 -6.55 -5.03 19.71
C ARG A 51 -5.48 -4.96 18.62
N PHE A 52 -5.44 -3.87 17.84
CA PHE A 52 -4.51 -3.71 16.74
C PHE A 52 -3.27 -2.89 17.10
N THR A 53 -2.16 -3.28 16.51
CA THR A 53 -0.95 -2.45 16.36
C THR A 53 -0.62 -2.34 14.89
N LEU A 54 -0.65 -1.12 14.37
CA LEU A 54 -0.30 -0.83 12.98
C LEU A 54 1.13 -0.30 12.90
N TRP A 55 1.98 -0.96 12.15
CA TRP A 55 3.37 -0.59 11.87
C TRP A 55 3.45 -0.13 10.42
N ALA A 56 3.59 1.16 10.21
CA ALA A 56 3.61 1.74 8.87
C ALA A 56 4.93 2.50 8.62
N PRO A 57 5.83 1.92 7.84
CA PRO A 57 7.01 2.62 7.39
C PRO A 57 6.68 3.60 6.26
N ASP A 58 7.49 4.64 6.16
CA ASP A 58 7.68 5.33 4.90
C ASP A 58 8.65 4.51 4.03
N MET A 59 8.23 4.10 2.84
CA MET A 59 9.11 3.38 1.92
C MET A 59 10.27 4.27 1.46
N PRO A 60 11.39 3.71 0.95
CA PRO A 60 12.58 4.48 0.60
C PRO A 60 12.31 5.73 -0.24
N GLY A 61 12.69 6.89 0.27
CA GLY A 61 12.51 8.19 -0.38
C GLY A 61 11.11 8.81 -0.27
N TYR A 62 10.21 8.19 0.49
CA TYR A 62 8.88 8.72 0.79
C TYR A 62 8.81 9.25 2.22
N GLY A 63 7.89 10.19 2.47
CA GLY A 63 7.67 10.76 3.78
C GLY A 63 8.97 11.26 4.42
N ALA A 64 9.32 10.71 5.58
CA ALA A 64 10.55 11.03 6.29
C ALA A 64 11.70 10.02 6.06
N SER A 65 11.49 9.00 5.23
CA SER A 65 12.55 8.04 4.88
C SER A 65 13.48 8.58 3.80
N ALA A 66 14.79 8.41 4.00
CA ALA A 66 15.80 8.79 3.02
C ALA A 66 15.67 7.98 1.72
N PRO A 67 15.95 8.58 0.55
CA PRO A 67 15.97 7.86 -0.71
C PRO A 67 17.09 6.82 -0.74
N LEU A 68 17.00 5.87 -1.67
CA LEU A 68 18.11 4.98 -1.97
C LEU A 68 19.20 5.74 -2.70
N GLU A 69 20.45 5.42 -2.38
CA GLU A 69 21.61 5.91 -3.11
C GLU A 69 21.63 5.35 -4.55
N HIS A 70 21.36 4.05 -4.67
CA HIS A 70 21.18 3.35 -5.94
C HIS A 70 19.80 2.69 -6.00
N TRP A 71 19.00 3.09 -6.99
CA TRP A 71 17.65 2.59 -7.17
C TRP A 71 17.64 1.26 -7.93
N GLU A 72 17.80 0.18 -7.19
CA GLU A 72 17.73 -1.20 -7.67
C GLU A 72 16.66 -1.96 -6.91
N ARG A 73 15.98 -2.91 -7.58
CA ARG A 73 14.93 -3.72 -6.98
C ARG A 73 15.40 -4.41 -5.70
N THR A 74 16.59 -5.00 -5.73
CA THR A 74 17.17 -5.69 -4.57
C THR A 74 17.44 -4.76 -3.40
N ALA A 75 17.98 -3.56 -3.65
CA ALA A 75 18.22 -2.57 -2.61
C ALA A 75 16.90 -2.05 -2.01
N TYR A 76 15.90 -1.83 -2.85
CA TYR A 76 14.57 -1.39 -2.42
C TYR A 76 13.90 -2.43 -1.51
N LEU A 77 13.89 -3.70 -1.90
CA LEU A 77 13.28 -4.78 -1.12
C LEU A 77 14.03 -5.04 0.19
N ARG A 78 15.37 -5.08 0.16
CA ARG A 78 16.19 -5.21 1.38
C ARG A 78 15.93 -4.10 2.40
N ARG A 79 15.64 -2.88 1.94
CA ARG A 79 15.32 -1.77 2.82
C ARG A 79 13.97 -1.99 3.53
N ILE A 80 12.98 -2.54 2.82
CA ILE A 80 11.68 -2.92 3.41
C ILE A 80 11.86 -4.13 4.34
N GLU A 81 12.67 -5.12 3.97
CA GLU A 81 13.00 -6.27 4.80
C GLU A 81 13.68 -5.86 6.13
N ALA A 82 14.61 -4.91 6.07
CA ALA A 82 15.27 -4.38 7.27
C ALA A 82 14.29 -3.71 8.25
N LEU A 83 13.20 -3.13 7.76
CA LEU A 83 12.14 -2.58 8.60
C LEU A 83 11.37 -3.67 9.35
N LEU A 84 11.26 -4.89 8.80
CA LEU A 84 10.64 -6.03 9.48
C LEU A 84 11.44 -6.46 10.70
N GLU A 85 12.76 -6.28 10.70
CA GLU A 85 13.62 -6.62 11.84
C GLU A 85 13.40 -5.70 13.06
N LEU A 86 12.77 -4.53 12.85
CA LEU A 86 12.41 -3.60 13.92
C LEU A 86 11.09 -3.96 14.61
N LEU A 87 10.32 -4.88 14.02
CA LEU A 87 9.03 -5.31 14.55
C LEU A 87 9.23 -6.42 15.59
N PRO A 88 8.27 -6.57 16.53
CA PRO A 88 8.31 -7.65 17.51
C PRO A 88 8.44 -9.02 16.86
N ASP A 89 9.07 -9.97 17.56
CA ASP A 89 9.07 -11.39 17.19
C ASP A 89 7.70 -12.01 17.53
N ALA A 90 6.71 -11.61 16.74
CA ALA A 90 5.31 -12.02 16.87
C ALA A 90 4.74 -12.23 15.46
N PRO A 91 3.64 -12.98 15.32
CA PRO A 91 2.94 -13.12 14.06
C PRO A 91 2.51 -11.76 13.49
N LEU A 92 2.74 -11.57 12.20
CA LEU A 92 2.38 -10.36 11.48
C LEU A 92 1.26 -10.64 10.48
N HIS A 93 0.52 -9.58 10.16
CA HIS A 93 -0.39 -9.56 9.02
C HIS A 93 0.08 -8.49 8.05
N LEU A 94 0.16 -8.79 6.75
CA LEU A 94 0.47 -7.80 5.74
C LEU A 94 -0.78 -6.96 5.44
N LEU A 95 -0.65 -5.65 5.47
CA LEU A 95 -1.62 -4.69 4.93
C LEU A 95 -0.96 -3.89 3.81
N GLY A 96 -1.21 -4.26 2.57
CA GLY A 96 -0.64 -3.58 1.40
C GLY A 96 -1.67 -2.71 0.68
N ASN A 97 -1.40 -1.41 0.55
CA ASN A 97 -2.24 -0.51 -0.24
C ASN A 97 -1.68 -0.31 -1.65
N CYS A 98 -2.48 -0.56 -2.68
CA CYS A 98 -2.12 -0.36 -4.09
C CYS A 98 -0.77 -1.05 -4.43
N SER A 99 0.27 -0.30 -4.80
CA SER A 99 1.62 -0.82 -5.07
C SER A 99 2.34 -1.32 -3.81
N GLY A 100 1.97 -0.85 -2.62
CA GLY A 100 2.47 -1.37 -1.34
C GLY A 100 2.13 -2.84 -1.14
N ALA A 101 1.03 -3.32 -1.73
CA ALA A 101 0.70 -4.74 -1.76
C ALA A 101 1.78 -5.57 -2.49
N ILE A 102 2.21 -5.11 -3.65
CA ILE A 102 3.25 -5.78 -4.46
C ILE A 102 4.61 -5.72 -3.78
N ALA A 103 4.98 -4.55 -3.26
CA ALA A 103 6.23 -4.36 -2.53
C ALA A 103 6.29 -5.25 -1.27
N GLY A 104 5.20 -5.31 -0.50
CA GLY A 104 5.09 -6.15 0.68
C GLY A 104 5.18 -7.63 0.39
N LEU A 105 4.43 -8.12 -0.61
CA LEU A 105 4.50 -9.50 -1.05
C LEU A 105 5.91 -9.90 -1.56
N ALA A 106 6.60 -8.97 -2.23
CA ALA A 106 7.96 -9.21 -2.67
C ALA A 106 8.97 -9.22 -1.50
N ALA A 107 8.83 -8.31 -0.53
CA ALA A 107 9.71 -8.24 0.63
C ALA A 107 9.53 -9.44 1.58
N MET A 108 8.29 -9.93 1.77
CA MET A 108 8.05 -11.07 2.66
C MET A 108 8.61 -12.42 2.13
N GLN A 109 9.12 -12.48 0.90
CA GLN A 109 9.69 -13.72 0.32
C GLN A 109 10.83 -14.32 1.16
N GLN A 110 11.56 -13.51 1.91
CA GLN A 110 12.65 -13.96 2.77
C GLN A 110 12.15 -14.57 4.09
N GLN A 111 10.99 -14.12 4.58
CA GLN A 111 10.43 -14.51 5.88
C GLN A 111 8.92 -14.77 5.77
N PRO A 112 8.45 -15.64 4.86
CA PRO A 112 7.01 -15.80 4.61
C PRO A 112 6.26 -16.37 5.82
N SER A 113 6.91 -17.15 6.67
CA SER A 113 6.32 -17.74 7.87
C SER A 113 6.01 -16.74 8.99
N ARG A 114 6.57 -15.53 8.95
CA ARG A 114 6.21 -14.45 9.88
C ARG A 114 4.81 -13.90 9.63
N PHE A 115 4.25 -14.12 8.44
CA PHE A 115 2.96 -13.56 8.06
C PHE A 115 1.88 -14.64 8.11
N GLU A 116 0.83 -14.39 8.90
CA GLU A 116 -0.31 -15.30 9.03
C GLU A 116 -1.43 -15.01 8.02
N ARG A 117 -1.69 -13.74 7.73
CA ARG A 117 -2.76 -13.32 6.82
C ARG A 117 -2.32 -12.14 5.96
N LEU A 118 -2.91 -12.04 4.77
CA LEU A 118 -2.60 -11.00 3.78
C LEU A 118 -3.84 -10.17 3.51
N VAL A 119 -3.75 -8.86 3.69
CA VAL A 119 -4.81 -7.92 3.31
C VAL A 119 -4.27 -6.94 2.29
N LEU A 120 -4.88 -6.92 1.12
CA LEU A 120 -4.49 -6.07 0.01
C LEU A 120 -5.63 -5.10 -0.33
N VAL A 121 -5.36 -3.81 -0.32
CA VAL A 121 -6.35 -2.78 -0.65
C VAL A 121 -6.06 -2.24 -2.04
N ASP A 122 -6.99 -2.44 -2.95
CA ASP A 122 -6.93 -2.01 -4.35
C ASP A 122 -5.62 -2.40 -5.07
N PRO A 123 -5.18 -3.68 -4.99
CA PRO A 123 -3.89 -4.12 -5.51
C PRO A 123 -3.92 -4.32 -7.04
N PHE A 124 -2.96 -3.74 -7.75
CA PHE A 124 -2.67 -4.13 -9.13
C PHE A 124 -2.00 -5.52 -9.17
N ALA A 125 -2.38 -6.37 -10.12
CA ALA A 125 -1.71 -7.65 -10.38
C ALA A 125 -0.73 -7.57 -11.57
N PHE A 126 -0.61 -6.42 -12.19
CA PHE A 126 0.28 -6.13 -13.32
C PHE A 126 0.47 -4.63 -13.46
N MET A 127 1.54 -4.20 -14.09
CA MET A 127 1.74 -2.80 -14.44
C MET A 127 0.81 -2.42 -15.62
N PRO A 128 -0.18 -1.52 -15.41
CA PRO A 128 -1.04 -1.05 -16.49
C PRO A 128 -0.26 -0.35 -17.60
N TRP A 129 -0.68 -0.53 -18.86
CA TRP A 129 0.00 0.04 -20.02
C TRP A 129 0.14 1.57 -19.96
N TYR A 130 -0.87 2.26 -19.39
CA TYR A 130 -0.84 3.71 -19.24
C TYR A 130 0.17 4.20 -18.20
N LEU A 131 0.61 3.36 -17.27
CA LEU A 131 1.74 3.66 -16.38
C LEU A 131 3.07 3.33 -17.05
N LYS A 132 3.12 2.29 -17.91
CA LYS A 132 4.34 1.94 -18.67
C LYS A 132 4.80 3.04 -19.63
N ILE A 133 3.89 3.92 -20.07
CA ILE A 133 4.24 5.05 -20.94
C ILE A 133 5.29 5.98 -20.29
N PHE A 134 5.27 6.08 -18.96
CA PHE A 134 6.27 6.85 -18.20
C PHE A 134 7.64 6.19 -18.12
N LEU A 135 7.74 4.92 -18.53
CA LEU A 135 9.00 4.16 -18.54
C LEU A 135 9.60 4.05 -19.96
N VAL A 136 8.92 4.60 -20.97
CA VAL A 136 9.45 4.62 -22.34
C VAL A 136 10.76 5.40 -22.39
N PRO A 137 11.85 4.84 -22.96
CA PRO A 137 13.13 5.54 -23.07
C PRO A 137 12.99 6.93 -23.70
N LEU A 138 13.79 7.89 -23.23
CA LEU A 138 13.89 9.27 -23.67
C LEU A 138 12.67 10.16 -23.34
N VAL A 139 11.44 9.72 -23.58
CA VAL A 139 10.24 10.54 -23.44
C VAL A 139 9.45 10.26 -22.14
N GLY A 140 9.52 9.06 -21.62
CA GLY A 140 8.72 8.64 -20.46
C GLY A 140 8.98 9.49 -19.21
N ARG A 141 10.25 9.82 -18.95
CA ARG A 141 10.62 10.68 -17.82
C ARG A 141 10.06 12.11 -17.97
N LEU A 142 10.09 12.66 -19.17
CA LEU A 142 9.51 13.98 -19.44
C LEU A 142 7.99 13.96 -19.26
N LEU A 143 7.31 12.94 -19.78
CA LEU A 143 5.86 12.75 -19.59
C LEU A 143 5.52 12.61 -18.10
N PHE A 144 6.31 11.83 -17.34
CA PHE A 144 6.12 11.69 -15.90
C PHE A 144 6.24 13.05 -15.18
N TRP A 145 7.29 13.83 -15.48
CA TRP A 145 7.49 15.15 -14.88
C TRP A 145 6.35 16.11 -15.18
N SER A 146 5.88 16.16 -16.44
CA SER A 146 4.76 17.00 -16.83
C SER A 146 3.44 16.60 -16.20
N THR A 147 3.26 15.31 -15.87
CA THR A 147 2.01 14.78 -15.30
C THR A 147 1.97 14.89 -13.77
N PHE A 148 3.03 14.44 -13.07
CA PHE A 148 3.01 14.28 -11.62
C PHE A 148 3.84 15.33 -10.86
N ALA A 149 4.96 15.81 -11.43
CA ALA A 149 5.77 16.84 -10.79
C ALA A 149 5.21 18.26 -10.98
N ASN A 150 4.51 18.49 -12.08
CA ASN A 150 3.92 19.79 -12.39
C ASN A 150 2.54 19.94 -11.72
N PRO A 151 2.27 21.03 -10.96
CA PRO A 151 0.95 21.28 -10.36
C PRO A 151 -0.21 21.27 -11.35
N LEU A 152 -0.04 21.89 -12.54
CA LEU A 152 -1.05 21.87 -13.59
C LEU A 152 -1.29 20.46 -14.14
N GLY A 153 -0.22 19.68 -14.33
CA GLY A 153 -0.31 18.28 -14.74
C GLY A 153 -1.10 17.44 -13.73
N ARG A 154 -0.82 17.59 -12.42
CA ARG A 154 -1.60 16.94 -11.37
C ARG A 154 -3.07 17.36 -11.40
N TRP A 155 -3.36 18.64 -11.53
CA TRP A 155 -4.73 19.14 -11.61
C TRP A 155 -5.51 18.51 -12.79
N PHE A 156 -4.93 18.50 -13.99
CA PHE A 156 -5.55 17.87 -15.17
C PHE A 156 -5.72 16.36 -14.98
N THR A 157 -4.71 15.69 -14.41
CA THR A 157 -4.76 14.24 -14.12
C THR A 157 -5.87 13.94 -13.13
N ASN A 158 -5.94 14.66 -12.01
CA ASN A 158 -6.97 14.47 -11.00
C ASN A 158 -8.38 14.74 -11.54
N LEU A 159 -8.53 15.75 -12.40
CA LEU A 159 -9.79 16.04 -13.10
C LEU A 159 -10.20 14.90 -14.03
N SER A 160 -9.27 14.35 -14.80
CA SER A 160 -9.53 13.22 -15.71
C SER A 160 -9.91 11.93 -14.97
N LEU A 161 -9.49 11.80 -13.71
CA LEU A 161 -9.75 10.67 -12.84
C LEU A 161 -10.94 10.88 -11.88
N ALA A 162 -11.74 11.93 -12.07
CA ALA A 162 -12.85 12.26 -11.17
C ALA A 162 -13.85 11.10 -10.97
N SER A 163 -14.05 10.24 -11.97
CA SER A 163 -14.92 9.05 -11.86
C SER A 163 -14.31 7.91 -11.04
N LYS A 164 -13.05 8.02 -10.62
CA LYS A 164 -12.29 6.99 -9.90
C LYS A 164 -12.04 7.33 -8.43
N ARG A 165 -12.69 8.35 -7.92
CA ARG A 165 -12.57 8.85 -6.55
C ARG A 165 -13.90 9.44 -6.09
N GLU A 166 -14.05 9.68 -4.79
CA GLU A 166 -15.10 10.54 -4.26
C GLU A 166 -14.78 12.02 -4.51
N ALA A 167 -15.80 12.88 -4.39
CA ALA A 167 -15.70 14.29 -4.79
C ALA A 167 -14.58 15.05 -4.06
N ASP A 168 -14.41 14.77 -2.77
CA ASP A 168 -13.50 15.48 -1.89
C ASP A 168 -12.09 14.87 -1.82
N THR A 169 -11.80 13.82 -2.59
CA THR A 169 -10.47 13.20 -2.65
C THR A 169 -9.68 13.64 -3.87
N ASP A 170 -8.35 13.70 -3.74
CA ASP A 170 -7.40 13.98 -4.81
C ASP A 170 -6.39 12.83 -4.95
N LEU A 171 -6.47 12.10 -6.07
CA LEU A 171 -5.59 10.97 -6.37
C LEU A 171 -4.13 11.37 -6.62
N THR A 172 -3.88 12.65 -6.83
CA THR A 172 -2.54 13.17 -7.17
C THR A 172 -1.92 14.04 -6.08
N ALA A 173 -2.68 14.37 -5.03
CA ALA A 173 -2.24 15.28 -3.96
C ALA A 173 -0.93 14.82 -3.30
N SER A 174 -0.82 13.53 -3.01
CA SER A 174 0.33 12.94 -2.35
C SER A 174 1.64 13.10 -3.15
N PHE A 175 1.56 13.16 -4.49
CA PHE A 175 2.74 13.40 -5.34
C PHE A 175 3.34 14.79 -5.18
N ALA A 176 2.63 15.74 -4.57
CA ALA A 176 3.16 17.07 -4.29
C ALA A 176 4.30 17.04 -3.26
N ALA A 177 4.26 16.09 -2.33
CA ALA A 177 5.24 15.94 -1.26
C ALA A 177 6.38 14.96 -1.61
N VAL A 178 6.26 14.21 -2.72
CA VAL A 178 7.23 13.18 -3.10
C VAL A 178 8.22 13.72 -4.13
N PRO A 179 9.54 13.56 -3.92
CA PRO A 179 10.52 13.89 -4.95
C PRO A 179 10.20 13.13 -6.26
N PRO A 180 10.09 13.82 -7.41
CA PRO A 180 9.70 13.18 -8.66
C PRO A 180 10.62 12.02 -9.07
N ALA A 181 11.92 12.11 -8.74
CA ALA A 181 12.87 11.04 -8.98
C ALA A 181 12.53 9.77 -8.17
N THR A 182 12.12 9.92 -6.91
CA THR A 182 11.67 8.82 -6.06
C THR A 182 10.48 8.12 -6.68
N ALA A 183 9.42 8.87 -7.00
CA ALA A 183 8.20 8.29 -7.57
C ALA A 183 8.45 7.59 -8.91
N TRP A 184 9.27 8.18 -9.78
CA TRP A 184 9.64 7.57 -11.07
C TRP A 184 10.47 6.29 -10.90
N ASN A 185 11.48 6.29 -10.03
CA ASN A 185 12.30 5.11 -9.77
C ASN A 185 11.48 3.97 -9.13
N THR A 186 10.57 4.31 -8.20
CA THR A 186 9.66 3.31 -7.62
C THR A 186 8.78 2.68 -8.69
N LEU A 187 8.22 3.49 -9.62
CA LEU A 187 7.43 2.96 -10.73
C LEU A 187 8.23 1.96 -11.59
N ARG A 188 9.52 2.26 -11.85
CA ARG A 188 10.43 1.36 -12.57
C ARG A 188 10.64 0.06 -11.81
N ILE A 189 10.91 0.13 -10.49
CA ILE A 189 11.07 -1.06 -9.65
C ILE A 189 9.81 -1.92 -9.62
N LEU A 190 8.63 -1.31 -9.54
CA LEU A 190 7.34 -2.02 -9.58
C LEU A 190 7.14 -2.74 -10.92
N ASP A 191 7.55 -2.13 -12.03
CA ASP A 191 7.53 -2.80 -13.34
C ASP A 191 8.53 -3.97 -13.42
N GLU A 192 9.71 -3.85 -12.79
CA GLU A 192 10.71 -4.91 -12.67
C GLU A 192 10.25 -6.08 -11.77
N ILE A 193 9.45 -5.84 -10.74
CA ILE A 193 8.79 -6.91 -9.95
C ILE A 193 7.82 -7.68 -10.86
N GLY A 194 7.12 -6.98 -11.73
CA GLY A 194 6.40 -7.55 -12.86
C GLY A 194 5.07 -8.20 -12.47
N SER A 195 4.91 -9.50 -12.71
CA SER A 195 3.64 -10.20 -12.50
C SER A 195 3.50 -10.75 -11.08
N VAL A 196 2.26 -11.06 -10.68
CA VAL A 196 1.95 -11.66 -9.37
C VAL A 196 2.20 -13.18 -9.33
N ALA A 197 2.57 -13.81 -10.44
CA ALA A 197 2.78 -15.26 -10.52
C ALA A 197 3.77 -15.80 -9.46
N PRO A 198 4.88 -15.14 -9.12
CA PRO A 198 5.78 -15.61 -8.06
C PRO A 198 5.13 -15.69 -6.68
N PHE A 199 4.03 -14.97 -6.43
CA PHE A 199 3.33 -14.98 -5.15
C PHE A 199 2.35 -16.15 -4.99
N ALA A 200 2.19 -17.00 -6.00
CA ALA A 200 1.40 -18.23 -5.92
C ALA A 200 1.88 -19.23 -4.86
N VAL A 201 3.13 -19.08 -4.41
CA VAL A 201 3.73 -19.91 -3.35
C VAL A 201 3.17 -19.59 -1.96
N TYR A 202 2.51 -18.46 -1.78
CA TYR A 202 1.93 -18.07 -0.49
C TYR A 202 0.60 -18.77 -0.26
N THR A 203 0.50 -19.46 0.88
CA THR A 203 -0.69 -20.24 1.29
C THR A 203 -1.50 -19.54 2.39
N GLN A 204 -1.04 -18.40 2.86
CA GLN A 204 -1.73 -17.60 3.88
C GLN A 204 -3.11 -17.18 3.39
N PRO A 205 -4.14 -17.20 4.26
CA PRO A 205 -5.43 -16.64 3.93
C PRO A 205 -5.28 -15.18 3.47
N ALA A 206 -5.93 -14.83 2.35
CA ALA A 206 -5.82 -13.53 1.75
C ALA A 206 -7.18 -12.86 1.59
N LEU A 207 -7.24 -11.57 1.90
CA LEU A 207 -8.38 -10.67 1.69
C LEU A 207 -7.96 -9.57 0.71
N ILE A 208 -8.76 -9.35 -0.32
CA ILE A 208 -8.64 -8.19 -1.20
C ILE A 208 -9.84 -7.28 -0.99
N LEU A 209 -9.59 -6.05 -0.58
CA LEU A 209 -10.56 -4.97 -0.52
C LEU A 209 -10.41 -4.11 -1.78
N ARG A 210 -11.50 -3.89 -2.50
CA ARG A 210 -11.47 -3.04 -3.70
C ARG A 210 -12.55 -1.98 -3.65
N GLY A 211 -12.25 -0.79 -4.15
CA GLY A 211 -13.26 0.24 -4.34
C GLY A 211 -14.27 -0.11 -5.44
N GLY A 212 -15.53 0.25 -5.24
CA GLY A 212 -16.59 0.00 -6.22
C GLY A 212 -16.40 0.77 -7.53
N LYS A 213 -15.80 1.99 -7.47
CA LYS A 213 -15.53 2.87 -8.62
C LYS A 213 -14.06 2.89 -9.05
N THR A 214 -13.24 1.97 -8.54
CA THR A 214 -11.80 1.94 -8.80
C THR A 214 -11.43 1.77 -10.28
N PHE A 215 -10.14 1.70 -10.60
CA PHE A 215 -9.64 1.56 -11.97
C PHE A 215 -10.05 0.23 -12.61
N ALA A 216 -10.33 0.27 -13.93
CA ALA A 216 -10.58 -0.95 -14.71
C ALA A 216 -9.43 -1.97 -14.61
N ALA A 217 -8.18 -1.50 -14.46
CA ALA A 217 -7.03 -2.36 -14.28
C ALA A 217 -7.05 -3.12 -12.93
N ILE A 218 -7.63 -2.54 -11.86
CA ILE A 218 -7.87 -3.25 -10.60
C ILE A 218 -8.92 -4.36 -10.80
N HIS A 219 -10.03 -4.05 -11.46
CA HIS A 219 -11.04 -5.07 -11.79
C HIS A 219 -10.44 -6.22 -12.62
N ALA A 220 -9.62 -5.92 -13.62
CA ALA A 220 -8.90 -6.92 -14.41
C ALA A 220 -7.86 -7.70 -13.58
N SER A 221 -7.29 -7.08 -12.55
CA SER A 221 -6.34 -7.73 -11.64
C SER A 221 -6.98 -8.83 -10.80
N LEU A 222 -8.28 -8.73 -10.47
CA LEU A 222 -8.97 -9.71 -9.63
C LEU A 222 -8.93 -11.13 -10.22
N HIS A 223 -9.02 -11.24 -11.54
CA HIS A 223 -8.90 -12.55 -12.22
C HIS A 223 -7.51 -13.16 -11.99
N ARG A 224 -6.43 -12.35 -12.06
CA ARG A 224 -5.05 -12.81 -11.82
C ARG A 224 -4.81 -13.19 -10.37
N TRP A 225 -5.37 -12.44 -9.43
CA TRP A 225 -5.31 -12.77 -8.00
C TRP A 225 -6.02 -14.11 -7.71
N ARG A 226 -7.23 -14.34 -8.28
CA ARG A 226 -7.92 -15.62 -8.15
C ARG A 226 -7.18 -16.78 -8.79
N ALA A 227 -6.43 -16.53 -9.87
CA ALA A 227 -5.65 -17.57 -10.55
C ALA A 227 -4.49 -18.09 -9.67
N ILE A 228 -3.87 -17.22 -8.85
CA ILE A 228 -2.78 -17.63 -7.95
C ILE A 228 -3.28 -18.03 -6.55
N TRP A 229 -4.38 -17.44 -6.08
CA TRP A 229 -5.02 -17.74 -4.81
C TRP A 229 -6.51 -18.04 -5.01
N PRO A 230 -6.89 -19.29 -5.37
CA PRO A 230 -8.29 -19.63 -5.65
C PRO A 230 -9.25 -19.36 -4.51
N SER A 231 -8.78 -19.42 -3.26
CA SER A 231 -9.56 -19.17 -2.04
C SER A 231 -9.51 -17.72 -1.54
N VAL A 232 -8.94 -16.79 -2.31
CA VAL A 232 -8.86 -15.39 -1.90
C VAL A 232 -10.25 -14.79 -1.69
N ASN A 233 -10.47 -14.19 -0.51
CA ASN A 233 -11.67 -13.42 -0.24
C ASN A 233 -11.57 -12.05 -0.90
N ILE A 234 -12.55 -11.69 -1.73
CA ILE A 234 -12.59 -10.40 -2.43
C ILE A 234 -13.85 -9.67 -2.03
N VAL A 235 -13.70 -8.53 -1.38
CA VAL A 235 -14.79 -7.69 -0.88
C VAL A 235 -14.75 -6.34 -1.57
N GLU A 236 -15.91 -5.89 -2.04
CA GLU A 236 -16.10 -4.54 -2.54
C GLU A 236 -16.38 -3.60 -1.38
N VAL A 237 -15.65 -2.49 -1.30
CA VAL A 237 -15.96 -1.35 -0.44
C VAL A 237 -16.87 -0.42 -1.25
N PRO A 238 -18.18 -0.41 -0.97
CA PRO A 238 -19.12 0.27 -1.84
C PRO A 238 -18.94 1.78 -1.81
N ARG A 239 -19.25 2.41 -2.94
CA ARG A 239 -19.18 3.88 -3.13
C ARG A 239 -17.80 4.51 -3.02
N THR A 240 -16.73 3.73 -2.87
CA THR A 240 -15.34 4.23 -2.89
C THR A 240 -14.71 4.11 -4.26
N GLY A 241 -13.75 4.99 -4.55
CA GLY A 241 -12.86 4.93 -5.70
C GLY A 241 -11.60 4.11 -5.41
N HIS A 242 -10.43 4.66 -5.81
CA HIS A 242 -9.13 4.02 -5.62
C HIS A 242 -8.51 4.25 -4.23
N LEU A 243 -9.17 4.99 -3.35
CA LEU A 243 -8.65 5.32 -2.01
C LEU A 243 -9.58 4.82 -0.88
N PRO A 244 -9.89 3.50 -0.78
CA PRO A 244 -10.81 2.99 0.25
C PRO A 244 -10.35 3.32 1.67
N LEU A 245 -9.04 3.38 1.93
CA LEU A 245 -8.46 3.75 3.25
C LEU A 245 -8.81 5.18 3.68
N THR A 246 -9.10 6.07 2.72
CA THR A 246 -9.46 7.47 2.97
C THR A 246 -10.97 7.70 2.82
N GLU A 247 -11.58 7.04 1.84
CA GLU A 247 -12.97 7.29 1.45
C GLU A 247 -13.99 6.52 2.30
N ALA A 248 -13.59 5.37 2.89
CA ALA A 248 -14.40 4.57 3.81
C ALA A 248 -13.53 3.82 4.84
N PRO A 249 -12.76 4.53 5.66
CA PRO A 249 -11.83 3.91 6.61
C PRO A 249 -12.52 3.04 7.66
N ASP A 250 -13.74 3.39 8.07
CA ASP A 250 -14.59 2.63 8.98
C ASP A 250 -14.98 1.26 8.41
N GLU A 251 -15.38 1.22 7.15
CA GLU A 251 -15.71 -0.04 6.46
C GLU A 251 -14.46 -0.91 6.29
N VAL A 252 -13.33 -0.32 5.92
CA VAL A 252 -12.05 -1.05 5.83
C VAL A 252 -11.67 -1.61 7.20
N ALA A 253 -11.78 -0.84 8.28
CA ALA A 253 -11.50 -1.29 9.65
C ALA A 253 -12.40 -2.46 10.05
N ARG A 254 -13.70 -2.39 9.71
CA ARG A 254 -14.67 -3.47 9.97
C ARG A 254 -14.30 -4.76 9.24
N GLN A 255 -13.90 -4.68 7.97
CA GLN A 255 -13.46 -5.84 7.17
C GLN A 255 -12.14 -6.43 7.70
N LEU A 256 -11.21 -5.58 8.14
CA LEU A 256 -9.98 -6.02 8.80
C LEU A 256 -10.29 -6.79 10.08
N ALA A 257 -11.14 -6.24 10.96
CA ALA A 257 -11.52 -6.90 12.20
C ALA A 257 -12.19 -8.24 11.93
N ALA A 258 -13.16 -8.30 11.01
CA ALA A 258 -13.86 -9.53 10.65
C ALA A 258 -12.94 -10.61 10.07
N PHE A 259 -11.87 -10.21 9.37
CA PHE A 259 -10.95 -11.15 8.75
C PHE A 259 -9.80 -11.56 9.67
N LEU A 260 -9.30 -10.68 10.53
CA LEU A 260 -8.10 -10.90 11.34
C LEU A 260 -8.38 -11.40 12.74
N LEU A 261 -9.56 -11.08 13.31
CA LEU A 261 -9.92 -11.48 14.66
C LEU A 261 -10.66 -12.83 14.66
N PRO A 262 -10.59 -13.63 15.74
CA PRO A 262 -11.42 -14.80 15.93
C PRO A 262 -12.92 -14.45 15.91
N ALA A 263 -13.74 -15.36 15.40
CA ALA A 263 -15.18 -15.12 15.22
C ALA A 263 -15.93 -14.75 16.53
N GLU A 264 -15.45 -15.17 17.69
CA GLU A 264 -16.02 -14.86 19.01
C GLU A 264 -15.73 -13.43 19.49
N GLU A 265 -14.72 -12.75 18.90
CA GLU A 265 -14.27 -11.42 19.30
C GLU A 265 -14.69 -10.30 18.33
N ALA A 266 -15.28 -10.66 17.20
CA ALA A 266 -15.66 -9.70 16.16
C ALA A 266 -16.98 -8.96 16.43
N GLY A 267 -17.72 -9.32 17.48
CA GLY A 267 -19.09 -8.84 17.76
C GLY A 267 -19.24 -7.97 19.02
N GLY A 268 -18.17 -7.42 19.58
CA GLY A 268 -18.23 -6.60 20.80
C GLY A 268 -18.33 -5.09 20.53
#